data_8eca9dfbb7b705d8e9ed96d49f8d2fe8
#
_entry.id   8eca9dfbb7b705d8e9ed96d49f8d2fe8
#
_cell.length_a   1.000
_cell.length_b   1.000
_cell.length_c   1.000
_cell.angle_alpha   90.00
_cell.angle_beta   90.00
_cell.angle_gamma   90.00
#
_symmetry.space_group_name_H-M   'P 1'
#
loop_
_entity.id
_entity.type
_entity.pdbx_description
1 polymer ?
#
loop_
_entity_poly.entity_id
_entity_poly.type
_entity_poly.pdbx_seq_one_letter_code
_entity_poly.pdbx_strand_id
1 'polypeptide(L)'
;LLKTFLQSFGLSNLPSIIELAKQVDVTAALSKLAGSLTVIAGNTGIIFIYVIFLLLEQRSLESKLDSLFEESERRKKVHNILSEIQRDIETYIAIKTLLSVTTGFLSYIILIFLGVDYSEFWAFLIFLLNYIPTVGSLIATIFPALLALIQFESFTYFLIVFVSIALIQFIIGNIIEPRLMGRSLNLSALVVLFSLALWGSIWGVVGMFLCVPITVILMIIFSNFEKTRPIAVLLSSNGKIDKKLNIQ
;
A
#
# COMPACT_ATOMS: atom_id res chain seq x y z
N LEU A 1 -10.42 -39.88 -0.59
CA LEU A 1 -11.70 -39.27 -0.25
C LEU A 1 -12.01 -38.07 -1.14
N LEU A 2 -11.13 -37.05 -1.26
CA LEU A 2 -11.37 -35.87 -2.10
C LEU A 2 -11.43 -36.19 -3.60
N LYS A 3 -10.53 -37.06 -4.10
CA LYS A 3 -10.55 -37.53 -5.49
C LYS A 3 -11.83 -38.31 -5.84
N THR A 4 -12.30 -39.16 -4.90
CA THR A 4 -13.52 -39.96 -5.11
C THR A 4 -14.78 -39.09 -5.09
N PHE A 5 -14.77 -38.03 -4.25
CA PHE A 5 -15.86 -37.04 -4.19
C PHE A 5 -15.93 -36.19 -5.45
N LEU A 6 -14.79 -35.74 -5.99
CA LEU A 6 -14.75 -34.95 -7.22
C LEU A 6 -15.13 -35.77 -8.46
N GLN A 7 -14.80 -37.06 -8.51
CA GLN A 7 -15.21 -37.97 -9.55
C GLN A 7 -16.73 -38.16 -9.61
N SER A 8 -17.43 -38.13 -8.47
CA SER A 8 -18.90 -38.25 -8.43
C SER A 8 -19.64 -37.05 -9.02
N PHE A 9 -18.97 -35.90 -9.19
CA PHE A 9 -19.50 -34.68 -9.84
C PHE A 9 -19.07 -34.51 -11.29
N GLY A 10 -18.47 -35.53 -11.93
CA GLY A 10 -18.06 -35.45 -13.34
C GLY A 10 -16.80 -34.59 -13.57
N LEU A 11 -16.08 -34.21 -12.55
CA LEU A 11 -14.88 -33.37 -12.58
C LEU A 11 -13.60 -34.23 -12.67
N SER A 12 -13.63 -35.29 -13.48
CA SER A 12 -12.54 -36.23 -13.63
C SER A 12 -11.28 -35.69 -14.31
N ASN A 13 -11.35 -34.53 -14.96
CA ASN A 13 -10.26 -33.94 -15.74
C ASN A 13 -9.80 -32.57 -15.22
N LEU A 14 -10.00 -32.25 -13.94
CA LEU A 14 -9.35 -31.09 -13.39
C LEU A 14 -7.84 -31.36 -13.31
N PRO A 15 -7.00 -30.52 -13.95
CA PRO A 15 -5.57 -30.60 -13.75
C PRO A 15 -5.27 -30.52 -12.26
N SER A 16 -4.32 -31.32 -11.79
CA SER A 16 -3.96 -31.25 -10.37
C SER A 16 -3.56 -29.80 -10.03
N ILE A 17 -3.86 -29.35 -8.80
CA ILE A 17 -3.48 -28.00 -8.35
C ILE A 17 -1.97 -27.76 -8.56
N ILE A 18 -1.19 -28.82 -8.47
CA ILE A 18 0.26 -28.84 -8.74
C ILE A 18 0.54 -28.59 -10.25
N GLU A 19 -0.25 -29.14 -11.16
CA GLU A 19 -0.10 -28.89 -12.60
C GLU A 19 -0.52 -27.46 -12.97
N LEU A 20 -1.58 -26.93 -12.36
CA LEU A 20 -1.97 -25.53 -12.50
C LEU A 20 -0.91 -24.59 -11.91
N ALA A 21 -0.33 -24.91 -10.76
CA ALA A 21 0.75 -24.13 -10.16
C ALA A 21 2.03 -24.14 -11.04
N LYS A 22 2.34 -25.25 -11.71
CA LYS A 22 3.45 -25.35 -12.68
C LYS A 22 3.20 -24.54 -13.98
N GLN A 23 1.94 -24.26 -14.32
CA GLN A 23 1.59 -23.40 -15.46
C GLN A 23 1.71 -21.91 -15.13
N VAL A 24 1.68 -21.54 -13.84
CA VAL A 24 2.01 -20.16 -13.42
C VAL A 24 3.51 -19.98 -13.60
N ASP A 25 3.91 -19.20 -14.58
CA ASP A 25 5.32 -18.88 -14.80
C ASP A 25 5.79 -17.92 -13.71
N VAL A 26 6.08 -18.51 -12.53
CA VAL A 26 6.61 -17.81 -11.36
C VAL A 26 7.91 -17.10 -11.72
N THR A 27 8.70 -17.69 -12.65
CA THR A 27 9.96 -17.13 -13.12
C THR A 27 9.72 -15.84 -13.92
N ALA A 28 8.71 -15.83 -14.80
CA ALA A 28 8.34 -14.62 -15.53
C ALA A 28 7.77 -13.53 -14.62
N ALA A 29 6.99 -13.91 -13.61
CA ALA A 29 6.47 -12.95 -12.62
C ALA A 29 7.61 -12.37 -11.77
N LEU A 30 8.53 -13.20 -11.29
CA LEU A 30 9.72 -12.76 -10.56
C LEU A 30 10.65 -11.90 -11.44
N SER A 31 10.83 -12.26 -12.72
CA SER A 31 11.62 -11.47 -13.67
C SER A 31 11.02 -10.08 -13.91
N LYS A 32 9.69 -9.97 -14.00
CA LYS A 32 9.01 -8.66 -14.10
C LYS A 32 9.18 -7.84 -12.83
N LEU A 33 9.04 -8.46 -11.66
CA LEU A 33 9.28 -7.78 -10.38
C LEU A 33 10.74 -7.32 -10.27
N ALA A 34 11.70 -8.19 -10.56
CA ALA A 34 13.12 -7.85 -10.56
C ALA A 34 13.43 -6.74 -11.58
N GLY A 35 12.85 -6.78 -12.78
CA GLY A 35 12.96 -5.72 -13.78
C GLY A 35 12.42 -4.39 -13.27
N SER A 36 11.27 -4.38 -12.59
CA SER A 36 10.71 -3.16 -11.99
C SER A 36 11.62 -2.61 -10.88
N LEU A 37 12.18 -3.47 -10.04
CA LEU A 37 13.13 -3.07 -9.00
C LEU A 37 14.44 -2.50 -9.61
N THR A 38 14.91 -3.06 -10.72
CA THR A 38 16.10 -2.56 -11.44
C THR A 38 15.86 -1.17 -12.02
N VAL A 39 14.66 -0.90 -12.58
CA VAL A 39 14.27 0.43 -13.07
C VAL A 39 14.22 1.43 -11.91
N ILE A 40 13.64 1.04 -10.78
CA ILE A 40 13.61 1.89 -9.57
C ILE A 40 15.03 2.17 -9.10
N ALA A 41 15.88 1.16 -9.00
CA ALA A 41 17.28 1.32 -8.60
C ALA A 41 18.06 2.20 -9.57
N GLY A 42 17.85 2.06 -10.89
CA GLY A 42 18.47 2.90 -11.91
C GLY A 42 18.09 4.38 -11.81
N ASN A 43 16.85 4.65 -11.45
CA ASN A 43 16.35 6.01 -11.27
C ASN A 43 16.65 6.62 -9.89
N THR A 44 17.13 5.81 -8.94
CA THR A 44 17.38 6.25 -7.54
C THR A 44 18.35 7.42 -7.47
N GLY A 45 19.38 7.45 -8.31
CA GLY A 45 20.34 8.55 -8.36
C GLY A 45 19.67 9.89 -8.74
N ILE A 46 18.82 9.88 -9.74
CA ILE A 46 18.07 11.06 -10.17
C ILE A 46 17.09 11.49 -9.09
N ILE A 47 16.35 10.55 -8.50
CA ILE A 47 15.42 10.82 -7.41
C ILE A 47 16.15 11.46 -6.23
N PHE A 48 17.34 10.95 -5.88
CA PHE A 48 18.14 11.49 -4.78
C PHE A 48 18.58 12.93 -5.05
N ILE A 49 18.98 13.24 -6.29
CA ILE A 49 19.29 14.61 -6.70
C ILE A 49 18.06 15.51 -6.56
N TYR A 50 16.89 15.11 -7.06
CA TYR A 50 15.66 15.89 -6.92
C TYR A 50 15.28 16.12 -5.46
N VAL A 51 15.40 15.09 -4.60
CA VAL A 51 15.12 15.22 -3.16
C VAL A 51 16.04 16.26 -2.52
N ILE A 52 17.37 16.23 -2.84
CA ILE A 52 18.29 17.23 -2.32
C ILE A 52 17.89 18.63 -2.77
N PHE A 53 17.58 18.83 -4.06
CA PHE A 53 17.15 20.14 -4.56
C PHE A 53 15.85 20.60 -3.90
N LEU A 54 14.86 19.71 -3.71
CA LEU A 54 13.62 20.04 -3.01
C LEU A 54 13.86 20.45 -1.55
N LEU A 55 14.75 19.75 -0.84
CA LEU A 55 15.10 20.11 0.53
C LEU A 55 15.82 21.46 0.62
N LEU A 56 16.69 21.78 -0.35
CA LEU A 56 17.32 23.08 -0.43
C LEU A 56 16.33 24.20 -0.76
N GLU A 57 15.35 23.92 -1.62
CA GLU A 57 14.31 24.87 -2.04
C GLU A 57 13.21 25.10 -0.99
N GLN A 58 13.07 24.20 -0.02
CA GLN A 58 12.01 24.26 1.00
C GLN A 58 11.91 25.62 1.69
N ARG A 59 13.07 26.20 2.08
CA ARG A 59 13.10 27.54 2.72
C ARG A 59 12.65 28.66 1.78
N SER A 60 12.97 28.54 0.51
CA SER A 60 12.55 29.49 -0.54
C SER A 60 11.06 29.38 -0.83
N LEU A 61 10.48 28.19 -0.75
CA LEU A 61 9.05 27.95 -0.96
C LEU A 61 8.20 28.69 0.07
N GLU A 62 8.57 28.69 1.35
CA GLU A 62 7.86 29.43 2.39
C GLU A 62 7.82 30.94 2.08
N SER A 63 8.97 31.52 1.75
CA SER A 63 9.03 32.95 1.41
C SER A 63 8.30 33.31 0.11
N LYS A 64 8.31 32.41 -0.89
CA LYS A 64 7.55 32.57 -2.14
C LYS A 64 6.04 32.50 -1.87
N LEU A 65 5.58 31.57 -1.02
CA LEU A 65 4.18 31.49 -0.62
C LEU A 65 3.73 32.75 0.12
N ASP A 66 4.56 33.28 1.01
CA ASP A 66 4.29 34.53 1.71
C ASP A 66 4.18 35.74 0.78
N SER A 67 4.97 35.74 -0.30
CA SER A 67 4.94 36.78 -1.31
C SER A 67 3.74 36.68 -2.26
N LEU A 68 3.19 35.48 -2.46
CA LEU A 68 2.03 35.26 -3.34
C LEU A 68 0.72 35.72 -2.71
N PHE A 69 0.63 35.76 -1.38
CA PHE A 69 -0.58 36.11 -0.67
C PHE A 69 -0.36 37.35 0.19
N GLU A 70 -0.75 38.53 -0.33
CA GLU A 70 -0.66 39.81 0.39
C GLU A 70 -1.63 39.89 1.58
N GLU A 71 -2.81 39.24 1.47
CA GLU A 71 -3.81 39.19 2.53
C GLU A 71 -3.38 38.23 3.64
N SER A 72 -3.25 38.75 4.84
CA SER A 72 -2.86 37.99 6.04
C SER A 72 -3.74 36.75 6.28
N GLU A 73 -5.04 36.84 6.04
CA GLU A 73 -5.98 35.73 6.24
C GLU A 73 -5.79 34.60 5.23
N ARG A 74 -5.56 34.94 3.96
CA ARG A 74 -5.29 33.93 2.90
C ARG A 74 -3.96 33.23 3.17
N ARG A 75 -2.95 33.95 3.60
CA ARG A 75 -1.64 33.42 3.96
C ARG A 75 -1.77 32.41 5.10
N LYS A 76 -2.45 32.76 6.20
CA LYS A 76 -2.71 31.86 7.33
C LYS A 76 -3.44 30.59 6.89
N LYS A 77 -4.46 30.75 6.01
CA LYS A 77 -5.22 29.60 5.49
C LYS A 77 -4.32 28.64 4.71
N VAL A 78 -3.45 29.13 3.85
CA VAL A 78 -2.52 28.31 3.07
C VAL A 78 -1.53 27.59 3.98
N HIS A 79 -0.93 28.30 4.94
CA HIS A 79 -0.02 27.67 5.92
C HIS A 79 -0.71 26.59 6.74
N ASN A 80 -1.95 26.80 7.15
CA ASN A 80 -2.71 25.79 7.89
C ASN A 80 -2.99 24.54 7.04
N ILE A 81 -3.35 24.72 5.77
CA ILE A 81 -3.55 23.60 4.83
C ILE A 81 -2.25 22.81 4.65
N LEU A 82 -1.13 23.50 4.43
CA LEU A 82 0.16 22.83 4.25
C LEU A 82 0.62 22.08 5.50
N SER A 83 0.46 22.70 6.67
CA SER A 83 0.80 22.04 7.95
C SER A 83 -0.09 20.85 8.26
N GLU A 84 -1.37 20.89 7.85
CA GLU A 84 -2.28 19.76 7.98
C GLU A 84 -1.86 18.62 7.04
N ILE A 85 -1.55 18.92 5.77
CA ILE A 85 -1.04 17.94 4.80
C ILE A 85 0.23 17.29 5.33
N GLN A 86 1.21 18.10 5.74
CA GLN A 86 2.49 17.60 6.23
C GLN A 86 2.28 16.65 7.41
N ARG A 87 1.54 17.07 8.44
CA ARG A 87 1.28 16.24 9.62
C ARG A 87 0.59 14.93 9.29
N ASP A 88 -0.44 14.97 8.44
CA ASP A 88 -1.23 13.79 8.12
C ASP A 88 -0.44 12.80 7.24
N ILE A 89 0.38 13.30 6.30
CA ILE A 89 1.29 12.47 5.51
C ILE A 89 2.43 11.88 6.34
N GLU A 90 3.07 12.66 7.21
CA GLU A 90 4.11 12.17 8.13
C GLU A 90 3.56 11.06 9.03
N THR A 91 2.37 11.28 9.60
CA THR A 91 1.69 10.28 10.44
C THR A 91 1.39 9.01 9.66
N TYR A 92 0.85 9.15 8.44
CA TYR A 92 0.56 8.02 7.57
C TYR A 92 1.81 7.21 7.25
N ILE A 93 2.88 7.88 6.77
CA ILE A 93 4.12 7.21 6.39
C ILE A 93 4.75 6.51 7.59
N ALA A 94 4.80 7.18 8.75
CA ALA A 94 5.38 6.60 9.97
C ALA A 94 4.63 5.33 10.41
N ILE A 95 3.30 5.39 10.50
CA ILE A 95 2.46 4.24 10.89
C ILE A 95 2.59 3.14 9.83
N LYS A 96 2.50 3.48 8.55
CA LYS A 96 2.57 2.50 7.47
C LYS A 96 3.92 1.79 7.43
N THR A 97 5.01 2.53 7.64
CA THR A 97 6.36 1.96 7.74
C THR A 97 6.48 1.01 8.94
N LEU A 98 6.01 1.43 10.11
CA LEU A 98 6.01 0.58 11.31
C LEU A 98 5.24 -0.72 11.07
N LEU A 99 4.04 -0.65 10.53
CA LEU A 99 3.20 -1.81 10.24
C LEU A 99 3.82 -2.71 9.17
N SER A 100 4.41 -2.12 8.13
CA SER A 100 5.09 -2.86 7.06
C SER A 100 6.31 -3.61 7.58
N VAL A 101 7.14 -2.97 8.42
CA VAL A 101 8.27 -3.62 9.09
C VAL A 101 7.78 -4.76 9.97
N THR A 102 6.74 -4.52 10.77
CA THR A 102 6.16 -5.55 11.65
C THR A 102 5.62 -6.73 10.85
N THR A 103 4.88 -6.48 9.76
CA THR A 103 4.34 -7.52 8.89
C THR A 103 5.45 -8.34 8.24
N GLY A 104 6.45 -7.67 7.68
CA GLY A 104 7.61 -8.31 7.05
C GLY A 104 8.39 -9.17 8.05
N PHE A 105 8.65 -8.63 9.24
CA PHE A 105 9.39 -9.32 10.30
C PHE A 105 8.66 -10.56 10.82
N LEU A 106 7.36 -10.45 11.11
CA LEU A 106 6.57 -11.60 11.56
C LEU A 106 6.46 -12.67 10.47
N SER A 107 6.30 -12.26 9.22
CA SER A 107 6.29 -13.18 8.08
C SER A 107 7.65 -13.86 7.91
N TYR A 108 8.76 -13.15 8.10
CA TYR A 108 10.10 -13.70 8.09
C TYR A 108 10.28 -14.84 9.09
N ILE A 109 9.88 -14.60 10.35
CA ILE A 109 9.94 -15.60 11.40
C ILE A 109 9.19 -16.88 11.00
N ILE A 110 7.96 -16.72 10.47
CA ILE A 110 7.14 -17.86 10.05
C ILE A 110 7.80 -18.61 8.89
N LEU A 111 8.26 -17.89 7.86
CA LEU A 111 8.87 -18.50 6.67
C LEU A 111 10.14 -19.29 7.02
N ILE A 112 11.01 -18.74 7.88
CA ILE A 112 12.19 -19.46 8.37
C ILE A 112 11.79 -20.70 9.17
N PHE A 113 10.83 -20.57 10.07
CA PHE A 113 10.41 -21.68 10.93
C PHE A 113 9.82 -22.85 10.12
N LEU A 114 9.18 -22.53 9.01
CA LEU A 114 8.63 -23.52 8.07
C LEU A 114 9.66 -24.03 7.05
N GLY A 115 10.87 -23.48 7.03
CA GLY A 115 11.93 -23.88 6.11
C GLY A 115 11.68 -23.46 4.66
N VAL A 116 10.93 -22.37 4.43
CA VAL A 116 10.66 -21.85 3.07
C VAL A 116 11.92 -21.17 2.54
N ASP A 117 12.33 -21.53 1.33
CA ASP A 117 13.50 -20.96 0.67
C ASP A 117 13.35 -19.45 0.44
N TYR A 118 14.46 -18.72 0.50
CA TYR A 118 14.50 -17.28 0.27
C TYR A 118 13.61 -16.47 1.22
N SER A 119 13.50 -16.88 2.49
CA SER A 119 12.64 -16.23 3.48
C SER A 119 12.91 -14.75 3.64
N GLU A 120 14.20 -14.32 3.54
CA GLU A 120 14.61 -12.91 3.60
C GLU A 120 14.05 -12.10 2.44
N PHE A 121 14.12 -12.65 1.25
CA PHE A 121 13.58 -12.01 0.03
C PHE A 121 12.07 -11.84 0.14
N TRP A 122 11.36 -12.88 0.55
CA TRP A 122 9.91 -12.82 0.71
C TRP A 122 9.50 -11.85 1.80
N ALA A 123 10.18 -11.85 2.93
CA ALA A 123 9.93 -10.91 4.01
C ALA A 123 10.11 -9.45 3.56
N PHE A 124 11.20 -9.17 2.84
CA PHE A 124 11.43 -7.86 2.26
C PHE A 124 10.37 -7.47 1.23
N LEU A 125 9.96 -8.40 0.38
CA LEU A 125 8.90 -8.16 -0.59
C LEU A 125 7.55 -7.92 0.09
N ILE A 126 7.21 -8.69 1.15
CA ILE A 126 6.03 -8.47 1.98
C ILE A 126 6.04 -7.07 2.60
N PHE A 127 7.20 -6.65 3.16
CA PHE A 127 7.38 -5.30 3.68
C PHE A 127 7.10 -4.23 2.62
N LEU A 128 7.67 -4.35 1.42
CA LEU A 128 7.46 -3.38 0.34
C LEU A 128 6.00 -3.38 -0.16
N LEU A 129 5.44 -4.56 -0.41
CA LEU A 129 4.09 -4.69 -0.94
C LEU A 129 3.02 -4.22 0.05
N ASN A 130 3.29 -4.26 1.35
CA ASN A 130 2.34 -3.82 2.38
C ASN A 130 1.98 -2.31 2.27
N TYR A 131 2.78 -1.50 1.56
CA TYR A 131 2.41 -0.12 1.27
C TYR A 131 1.27 -0.01 0.26
N ILE A 132 1.09 -1.00 -0.62
CA ILE A 132 0.05 -1.02 -1.66
C ILE A 132 -1.23 -1.59 -1.04
N PRO A 133 -2.31 -0.79 -0.92
CA PRO A 133 -3.54 -1.28 -0.29
C PRO A 133 -4.12 -2.49 -1.01
N THR A 134 -4.58 -3.47 -0.27
CA THR A 134 -5.30 -4.68 -0.73
C THR A 134 -4.52 -5.54 -1.72
N VAL A 135 -4.09 -4.99 -2.87
CA VAL A 135 -3.35 -5.73 -3.91
C VAL A 135 -1.99 -6.19 -3.39
N GLY A 136 -1.31 -5.34 -2.62
CA GLY A 136 -0.01 -5.68 -2.04
C GLY A 136 -0.10 -6.85 -1.08
N SER A 137 -1.06 -6.84 -0.17
CA SER A 137 -1.27 -7.93 0.80
C SER A 137 -1.65 -9.25 0.12
N LEU A 138 -2.45 -9.20 -0.96
CA LEU A 138 -2.83 -10.38 -1.73
C LEU A 138 -1.60 -11.03 -2.40
N ILE A 139 -0.82 -10.24 -3.12
CA ILE A 139 0.42 -10.70 -3.78
C ILE A 139 1.41 -11.22 -2.73
N ALA A 140 1.62 -10.47 -1.65
CA ALA A 140 2.51 -10.80 -0.56
C ALA A 140 2.16 -12.13 0.14
N THR A 141 0.89 -12.55 0.11
CA THR A 141 0.43 -13.81 0.72
C THR A 141 0.52 -14.97 -0.26
N ILE A 142 0.10 -14.77 -1.51
CA ILE A 142 -0.02 -15.86 -2.50
C ILE A 142 1.36 -16.36 -2.94
N PHE A 143 2.31 -15.48 -3.23
CA PHE A 143 3.57 -15.89 -3.85
C PHE A 143 4.46 -16.76 -2.94
N PRO A 144 4.69 -16.43 -1.65
CA PRO A 144 5.42 -17.31 -0.75
C PRO A 144 4.72 -18.66 -0.54
N ALA A 145 3.38 -18.66 -0.51
CA ALA A 145 2.62 -19.90 -0.39
C ALA A 145 2.76 -20.78 -1.63
N LEU A 146 2.74 -20.20 -2.84
CA LEU A 146 3.00 -20.93 -4.08
C LEU A 146 4.42 -21.49 -4.13
N LEU A 147 5.42 -20.73 -3.64
CA LEU A 147 6.78 -21.25 -3.54
C LEU A 147 6.81 -22.47 -2.61
N ALA A 148 6.18 -22.39 -1.44
CA ALA A 148 6.12 -23.51 -0.50
C ALA A 148 5.42 -24.73 -1.11
N LEU A 149 4.38 -24.55 -1.93
CA LEU A 149 3.74 -25.65 -2.67
C LEU A 149 4.73 -26.37 -3.60
N ILE A 150 5.54 -25.59 -4.32
CA ILE A 150 6.51 -26.12 -5.30
C ILE A 150 7.69 -26.76 -4.56
N GLN A 151 8.22 -26.10 -3.53
CA GLN A 151 9.39 -26.54 -2.76
C GLN A 151 9.14 -27.87 -2.02
N PHE A 152 7.99 -27.99 -1.37
CA PHE A 152 7.66 -29.14 -0.56
C PHE A 152 6.76 -30.17 -1.26
N GLU A 153 6.36 -29.89 -2.50
CA GLU A 153 5.40 -30.70 -3.28
C GLU A 153 4.14 -31.09 -2.48
N SER A 154 3.72 -30.21 -1.53
CA SER A 154 2.69 -30.48 -0.56
C SER A 154 1.69 -29.33 -0.43
N PHE A 155 0.42 -29.65 -0.69
CA PHE A 155 -0.66 -28.69 -0.50
C PHE A 155 -0.85 -28.27 0.95
N THR A 156 -0.43 -29.13 1.90
CA THR A 156 -0.46 -28.80 3.33
C THR A 156 0.48 -27.65 3.65
N TYR A 157 1.70 -27.66 3.11
CA TYR A 157 2.65 -26.55 3.32
C TYR A 157 2.15 -25.26 2.66
N PHE A 158 1.56 -25.33 1.48
CA PHE A 158 0.88 -24.18 0.86
C PHE A 158 -0.14 -23.57 1.83
N LEU A 159 -1.06 -24.39 2.38
CA LEU A 159 -2.09 -23.92 3.28
C LEU A 159 -1.51 -23.32 4.57
N ILE A 160 -0.50 -23.94 5.15
CA ILE A 160 0.12 -23.44 6.39
C ILE A 160 0.73 -22.06 6.14
N VAL A 161 1.53 -21.90 5.07
CA VAL A 161 2.15 -20.61 4.73
C VAL A 161 1.10 -19.57 4.39
N PHE A 162 0.14 -19.92 3.55
CA PHE A 162 -0.94 -19.02 3.13
C PHE A 162 -1.75 -18.52 4.33
N VAL A 163 -2.24 -19.43 5.17
CA VAL A 163 -3.07 -19.07 6.34
C VAL A 163 -2.27 -18.25 7.35
N SER A 164 -1.01 -18.61 7.60
CA SER A 164 -0.16 -17.89 8.54
C SER A 164 0.10 -16.46 8.11
N ILE A 165 0.48 -16.23 6.85
CA ILE A 165 0.72 -14.87 6.33
C ILE A 165 -0.60 -14.12 6.21
N ALA A 166 -1.68 -14.75 5.72
CA ALA A 166 -3.00 -14.13 5.63
C ALA A 166 -3.51 -13.68 7.00
N LEU A 167 -3.27 -14.45 8.05
CA LEU A 167 -3.65 -14.09 9.44
C LEU A 167 -2.87 -12.86 9.93
N ILE A 168 -1.55 -12.79 9.68
CA ILE A 168 -0.76 -11.60 9.98
C ILE A 168 -1.31 -10.40 9.26
N GLN A 169 -1.51 -10.50 7.94
CA GLN A 169 -2.05 -9.44 7.09
C GLN A 169 -3.43 -8.99 7.56
N PHE A 170 -4.30 -9.94 7.93
CA PHE A 170 -5.64 -9.64 8.44
C PHE A 170 -5.59 -8.89 9.77
N ILE A 171 -4.80 -9.36 10.73
CA ILE A 171 -4.69 -8.72 12.05
C ILE A 171 -4.09 -7.33 11.91
N ILE A 172 -2.99 -7.20 11.17
CA ILE A 172 -2.30 -5.92 11.01
C ILE A 172 -3.16 -4.96 10.19
N GLY A 173 -3.65 -5.37 9.04
CA GLY A 173 -4.37 -4.49 8.11
C GLY A 173 -5.79 -4.13 8.54
N ASN A 174 -6.52 -5.06 9.20
CA ASN A 174 -7.93 -4.82 9.52
C ASN A 174 -8.18 -4.46 11.01
N ILE A 175 -7.22 -4.76 11.90
CA ILE A 175 -7.40 -4.50 13.33
C ILE A 175 -6.43 -3.42 13.82
N ILE A 176 -5.13 -3.56 13.54
CA ILE A 176 -4.10 -2.69 14.09
C ILE A 176 -4.01 -1.39 13.29
N GLU A 177 -3.92 -1.47 11.96
CA GLU A 177 -3.80 -0.32 11.07
C GLU A 177 -4.92 0.71 11.30
N PRO A 178 -6.23 0.36 11.31
CA PRO A 178 -7.29 1.32 11.57
C PRO A 178 -7.22 1.95 12.97
N ARG A 179 -6.77 1.19 13.98
CA ARG A 179 -6.64 1.70 15.34
C ARG A 179 -5.51 2.71 15.49
N LEU A 180 -4.37 2.48 14.81
CA LEU A 180 -3.22 3.38 14.84
C LEU A 180 -3.42 4.61 13.98
N MET A 181 -4.02 4.46 12.80
CA MET A 181 -4.31 5.57 11.90
C MET A 181 -5.46 6.46 12.42
N GLY A 182 -6.36 5.90 13.23
CA GLY A 182 -7.45 6.64 13.85
C GLY A 182 -8.30 7.38 12.83
N ARG A 183 -8.45 8.71 13.05
CA ARG A 183 -9.21 9.60 12.16
C ARG A 183 -8.35 10.30 11.09
N SER A 184 -7.04 10.05 11.06
CA SER A 184 -6.09 10.83 10.26
C SER A 184 -6.35 10.75 8.76
N LEU A 185 -6.86 9.65 8.24
CA LEU A 185 -7.02 9.49 6.79
C LEU A 185 -8.45 9.69 6.32
N ASN A 186 -9.46 9.38 7.14
CA ASN A 186 -10.90 9.50 6.84
C ASN A 186 -11.31 9.22 5.37
N LEU A 187 -10.58 8.34 4.67
CA LEU A 187 -10.87 7.95 3.30
C LEU A 187 -11.82 6.74 3.26
N SER A 188 -12.77 6.76 2.33
CA SER A 188 -13.61 5.60 2.04
C SER A 188 -12.78 4.46 1.45
N ALA A 189 -13.04 3.21 1.85
CA ALA A 189 -12.36 2.04 1.29
C ALA A 189 -12.54 1.93 -0.24
N LEU A 190 -13.72 2.29 -0.76
CA LEU A 190 -13.99 2.32 -2.19
C LEU A 190 -13.12 3.38 -2.88
N VAL A 191 -12.94 4.55 -2.27
CA VAL A 191 -12.08 5.62 -2.79
C VAL A 191 -10.62 5.16 -2.81
N VAL A 192 -10.16 4.44 -1.79
CA VAL A 192 -8.79 3.88 -1.78
C VAL A 192 -8.59 2.91 -2.94
N LEU A 193 -9.56 2.00 -3.20
CA LEU A 193 -9.50 1.07 -4.34
C LEU A 193 -9.52 1.80 -5.69
N PHE A 194 -10.39 2.82 -5.83
CA PHE A 194 -10.45 3.63 -7.04
C PHE A 194 -9.14 4.40 -7.26
N SER A 195 -8.62 5.02 -6.21
CA SER A 195 -7.33 5.73 -6.24
C SER A 195 -6.18 4.82 -6.62
N LEU A 196 -6.18 3.59 -6.10
CA LEU A 196 -5.19 2.56 -6.45
C LEU A 196 -5.23 2.27 -7.96
N ALA A 197 -6.43 2.05 -8.52
CA ALA A 197 -6.59 1.81 -9.95
C ALA A 197 -6.19 3.04 -10.79
N LEU A 198 -6.61 4.24 -10.39
CA LEU A 198 -6.32 5.48 -11.08
C LEU A 198 -4.82 5.79 -11.08
N TRP A 199 -4.20 5.88 -9.92
CA TRP A 199 -2.78 6.22 -9.81
C TRP A 199 -1.88 5.09 -10.30
N GLY A 200 -2.33 3.85 -10.14
CA GLY A 200 -1.66 2.68 -10.70
C GLY A 200 -1.64 2.68 -12.22
N SER A 201 -2.70 3.14 -12.89
CA SER A 201 -2.74 3.26 -14.36
C SER A 201 -1.86 4.39 -14.89
N ILE A 202 -1.66 5.46 -14.11
CA ILE A 202 -0.87 6.64 -14.52
C ILE A 202 0.63 6.41 -14.29
N TRP A 203 1.00 5.92 -13.09
CA TRP A 203 2.40 5.81 -12.65
C TRP A 203 2.85 4.40 -12.30
N GLY A 204 2.04 3.37 -12.62
CA GLY A 204 2.37 1.98 -12.33
C GLY A 204 2.50 1.72 -10.83
N VAL A 205 3.50 0.92 -10.46
CA VAL A 205 3.75 0.53 -9.06
C VAL A 205 3.97 1.73 -8.14
N VAL A 206 4.66 2.76 -8.62
CA VAL A 206 4.89 4.00 -7.85
C VAL A 206 3.56 4.70 -7.55
N GLY A 207 2.65 4.77 -8.55
CA GLY A 207 1.32 5.33 -8.35
C GLY A 207 0.48 4.53 -7.35
N MET A 208 0.58 3.19 -7.37
CA MET A 208 -0.08 2.32 -6.39
C MET A 208 0.43 2.59 -4.96
N PHE A 209 1.72 2.84 -4.81
CA PHE A 209 2.36 3.15 -3.54
C PHE A 209 1.91 4.51 -2.98
N LEU A 210 1.79 5.51 -3.84
CA LEU A 210 1.45 6.89 -3.49
C LEU A 210 -0.06 7.18 -3.53
N CYS A 211 -0.90 6.21 -3.89
CA CYS A 211 -2.34 6.43 -4.11
C CYS A 211 -3.04 7.02 -2.88
N VAL A 212 -2.74 6.53 -1.68
CA VAL A 212 -3.33 7.04 -0.43
C VAL A 212 -2.82 8.44 -0.08
N PRO A 213 -1.50 8.70 0.00
CA PRO A 213 -0.97 10.04 0.24
C PRO A 213 -1.55 11.10 -0.70
N ILE A 214 -1.54 10.83 -2.00
CA ILE A 214 -2.05 11.80 -2.99
C ILE A 214 -3.54 12.08 -2.78
N THR A 215 -4.33 11.03 -2.52
CA THR A 215 -5.77 11.18 -2.31
C THR A 215 -6.09 11.93 -1.02
N VAL A 216 -5.30 11.72 0.04
CA VAL A 216 -5.41 12.50 1.29
C VAL A 216 -5.12 13.97 1.04
N ILE A 217 -4.04 14.28 0.31
CA ILE A 217 -3.70 15.66 -0.06
C ILE A 217 -4.87 16.32 -0.82
N LEU A 218 -5.40 15.63 -1.83
CA LEU A 218 -6.54 16.14 -2.60
C LEU A 218 -7.77 16.35 -1.71
N MET A 219 -8.07 15.43 -0.81
CA MET A 219 -9.19 15.55 0.12
C MET A 219 -9.02 16.75 1.05
N ILE A 220 -7.83 16.97 1.62
CA ILE A 220 -7.52 18.12 2.46
C ILE A 220 -7.70 19.43 1.66
N ILE A 221 -7.15 19.51 0.45
CA ILE A 221 -7.31 20.67 -0.42
C ILE A 221 -8.79 20.94 -0.68
N PHE A 222 -9.54 19.94 -1.15
CA PHE A 222 -10.95 20.09 -1.49
C PHE A 222 -11.82 20.45 -0.28
N SER A 223 -11.47 19.99 0.91
CA SER A 223 -12.21 20.29 2.14
C SER A 223 -12.14 21.78 2.54
N ASN A 224 -11.06 22.44 2.15
CA ASN A 224 -10.77 23.83 2.53
C ASN A 224 -11.39 24.89 1.58
N PHE A 225 -12.00 24.46 0.46
CA PHE A 225 -12.68 25.36 -0.48
C PHE A 225 -14.17 25.00 -0.58
N GLU A 226 -15.05 25.99 -0.43
CA GLU A 226 -16.51 25.77 -0.43
C GLU A 226 -17.02 25.07 -1.69
N LYS A 227 -16.52 25.44 -2.87
CA LYS A 227 -16.95 24.88 -4.16
C LYS A 227 -16.58 23.42 -4.33
N THR A 228 -15.46 22.96 -3.75
CA THR A 228 -14.94 21.60 -3.89
C THR A 228 -15.22 20.72 -2.67
N ARG A 229 -15.75 21.29 -1.60
CA ARG A 229 -16.09 20.58 -0.37
C ARG A 229 -17.00 19.38 -0.58
N PRO A 230 -18.02 19.40 -1.47
CA PRO A 230 -18.84 18.21 -1.75
C PRO A 230 -18.00 17.02 -2.24
N ILE A 231 -16.91 17.28 -3.01
CA ILE A 231 -16.00 16.22 -3.47
C ILE A 231 -15.27 15.62 -2.28
N ALA A 232 -14.77 16.44 -1.35
CA ALA A 232 -14.11 15.95 -0.15
C ALA A 232 -15.06 15.09 0.73
N VAL A 233 -16.35 15.47 0.82
CA VAL A 233 -17.37 14.66 1.51
C VAL A 233 -17.54 13.30 0.86
N LEU A 234 -17.56 13.22 -0.47
CA LEU A 234 -17.65 11.97 -1.21
C LEU A 234 -16.41 11.08 -1.03
N LEU A 235 -15.23 11.68 -0.89
CA LEU A 235 -13.99 10.95 -0.65
C LEU A 235 -13.91 10.39 0.78
N SER A 236 -14.61 10.99 1.73
CA SER A 236 -14.54 10.63 3.14
C SER A 236 -15.29 9.32 3.46
N SER A 237 -14.87 8.64 4.53
CA SER A 237 -15.48 7.36 4.95
C SER A 237 -16.85 7.53 5.59
N ASN A 238 -17.13 8.68 6.21
CA ASN A 238 -18.34 8.90 7.03
C ASN A 238 -19.07 10.20 6.70
N GLY A 239 -18.69 10.89 5.61
CA GLY A 239 -19.27 12.17 5.21
C GLY A 239 -18.95 13.34 6.14
N LYS A 240 -18.22 13.10 7.23
CA LYS A 240 -17.84 14.14 8.19
C LYS A 240 -16.43 14.62 7.87
N ILE A 241 -16.33 15.87 7.46
CA ILE A 241 -15.06 16.57 7.35
C ILE A 241 -14.94 17.40 8.63
N ASP A 242 -13.95 17.07 9.45
CA ASP A 242 -13.68 17.85 10.66
C ASP A 242 -13.39 19.30 10.26
N LYS A 243 -14.33 20.18 10.58
CA LYS A 243 -14.18 21.62 10.47
C LYS A 243 -13.21 22.09 11.57
N LYS A 244 -11.92 21.83 11.43
CA LYS A 244 -10.92 22.35 12.39
C LYS A 244 -10.58 23.83 12.17
N LEU A 245 -11.16 24.48 11.17
CA LEU A 245 -10.94 25.89 10.88
C LEU A 245 -12.27 26.62 10.72
N ASN A 246 -13.04 26.75 11.80
CA ASN A 246 -13.89 27.93 11.98
C ASN A 246 -12.97 29.06 12.42
N ILE A 247 -12.41 29.80 11.49
CA ILE A 247 -11.96 31.16 11.74
C ILE A 247 -13.17 32.03 11.42
N GLN A 248 -13.84 32.51 12.47
CA GLN A 248 -14.68 33.69 12.44
C GLN A 248 -13.82 34.89 12.09
#